data_21a350a7d6eee95e229b40ab2d3e3c20
#
_entry.id   21a350a7d6eee95e229b40ab2d3e3c20
#
_cell.length_a   1.000
_cell.length_b   1.000
_cell.length_c   1.000
_cell.angle_alpha   90.00
_cell.angle_beta   90.00
_cell.angle_gamma   90.00
#
_symmetry.space_group_name_H-M   'P 1'
#
loop_
_entity.id
_entity.type
_entity.pdbx_description
1 polymer ?
#
loop_
_entity_poly.entity_id
_entity_poly.type
_entity_poly.pdbx_seq_one_letter_code
_entity_poly.pdbx_strand_id
1 'polypeptide(L)'
;MRKLIICIFMVLGGCLLSFAQHPSLLFTQEEVNEMREGKGTVPAFDKTLSEVLSAADAALNSPISVPIPADGGGGVVHEQHKSNYYAMFHCGVAYQLTGDKKYARYVADMLEAYEGSIPHWVSIPYHFPLFPDACSGKR
;
A
#
# COMPACT_ATOMS: atom_id res chain seq x y z
N MET A 1 -5.74 47.67 10.88
CA MET A 1 -5.67 47.13 9.51
C MET A 1 -4.33 46.44 9.20
N ARG A 2 -3.16 47.08 9.44
CA ARG A 2 -1.83 46.46 9.17
C ARG A 2 -1.58 45.13 9.89
N LYS A 3 -1.96 45.01 11.17
CA LYS A 3 -1.80 43.73 11.95
C LYS A 3 -2.69 42.60 11.46
N LEU A 4 -3.89 42.93 10.96
CA LEU A 4 -4.82 41.95 10.41
C LEU A 4 -4.31 41.35 9.08
N ILE A 5 -3.72 42.21 8.24
CA ILE A 5 -3.13 41.76 6.96
C ILE A 5 -1.94 40.84 7.18
N ILE A 6 -1.09 41.09 8.18
CA ILE A 6 0.06 40.23 8.54
C ILE A 6 -0.42 38.87 9.05
N CYS A 7 -1.48 38.82 9.87
CA CYS A 7 -2.05 37.55 10.33
C CYS A 7 -2.64 36.73 9.17
N ILE A 8 -3.31 37.37 8.23
CA ILE A 8 -3.87 36.68 7.02
C ILE A 8 -2.74 36.13 6.15
N PHE A 9 -1.64 36.86 5.97
CA PHE A 9 -0.47 36.39 5.22
C PHE A 9 0.25 35.21 5.91
N MET A 10 0.34 35.22 7.26
CA MET A 10 0.92 34.09 7.99
C MET A 10 0.04 32.84 7.91
N VAL A 11 -1.28 32.96 7.94
CA VAL A 11 -2.20 31.82 7.85
C VAL A 11 -2.23 31.25 6.42
N LEU A 12 -2.25 32.11 5.39
CA LEU A 12 -2.18 31.64 4.00
C LEU A 12 -0.81 31.06 3.62
N GLY A 13 0.30 31.62 4.16
CA GLY A 13 1.65 31.11 3.90
C GLY A 13 1.91 29.74 4.57
N GLY A 14 1.28 29.46 5.71
CA GLY A 14 1.42 28.18 6.42
C GLY A 14 0.68 27.02 5.76
N CYS A 15 -0.38 27.25 5.01
CA CYS A 15 -1.14 26.20 4.32
C CYS A 15 -0.49 25.71 3.01
N LEU A 16 0.53 26.37 2.49
CA LEU A 16 1.11 26.02 1.18
C LEU A 16 2.34 25.10 1.25
N LEU A 17 2.76 24.68 2.45
CA LEU A 17 4.02 23.93 2.62
C LEU A 17 3.87 22.48 3.09
N SER A 18 2.66 21.93 3.14
CA SER A 18 2.45 20.51 3.43
C SER A 18 2.28 19.71 2.14
N PHE A 19 3.29 19.66 1.30
CA PHE A 19 3.40 18.63 0.29
C PHE A 19 3.97 17.38 0.96
N ALA A 20 3.13 16.40 1.27
CA ALA A 20 3.60 15.09 1.61
C ALA A 20 4.36 14.53 0.39
N GLN A 21 5.68 14.40 0.51
CA GLN A 21 6.48 13.77 -0.53
C GLN A 21 6.25 12.26 -0.46
N HIS A 22 5.58 11.72 -1.46
CA HIS A 22 5.42 10.28 -1.66
C HIS A 22 6.11 9.86 -2.96
N PRO A 23 6.74 8.69 -3.00
CA PRO A 23 6.89 7.70 -1.94
C PRO A 23 7.97 8.08 -0.91
N SER A 24 7.88 7.57 0.32
CA SER A 24 8.87 7.84 1.37
C SER A 24 9.02 6.71 2.39
N LEU A 25 8.36 5.56 2.18
CA LEU A 25 8.39 4.45 3.13
C LEU A 25 9.56 3.50 2.87
N LEU A 26 9.70 3.00 1.64
CA LEU A 26 10.78 2.10 1.22
C LEU A 26 11.81 2.83 0.36
N PHE A 27 11.34 3.75 -0.48
CA PHE A 27 12.16 4.53 -1.40
C PHE A 27 11.66 5.97 -1.39
N THR A 28 12.59 6.90 -1.49
CA THR A 28 12.27 8.30 -1.76
C THR A 28 11.97 8.50 -3.25
N GLN A 29 11.37 9.62 -3.59
CA GLN A 29 11.13 9.96 -5.00
C GLN A 29 12.43 10.09 -5.80
N GLU A 30 13.51 10.55 -5.15
CA GLU A 30 14.83 10.67 -5.75
C GLU A 30 15.40 9.30 -6.11
N GLU A 31 15.39 8.34 -5.18
CA GLU A 31 15.82 6.96 -5.42
C GLU A 31 14.99 6.27 -6.52
N VAL A 32 13.67 6.52 -6.58
CA VAL A 32 12.83 6.01 -7.67
C VAL A 32 13.26 6.58 -9.01
N ASN A 33 13.62 7.86 -9.07
CA ASN A 33 14.11 8.49 -10.30
C ASN A 33 15.46 7.91 -10.72
N GLU A 34 16.39 7.73 -9.79
CA GLU A 34 17.67 7.07 -10.04
C GLU A 34 17.50 5.63 -10.58
N MET A 35 16.59 4.87 -9.97
CA MET A 35 16.25 3.52 -10.44
C MET A 35 15.68 3.53 -11.87
N ARG A 36 14.83 4.50 -12.20
CA ARG A 36 14.28 4.66 -13.56
C ARG A 36 15.36 5.00 -14.58
N GLU A 37 16.30 5.88 -14.23
CA GLU A 37 17.43 6.26 -15.07
C GLU A 37 18.44 5.12 -15.25
N GLY A 38 18.63 4.30 -14.22
CA GLY A 38 19.49 3.13 -14.24
C GLY A 38 18.99 1.97 -15.09
N LYS A 39 17.74 2.00 -15.54
CA LYS A 39 17.14 0.95 -16.37
C LYS A 39 17.87 0.84 -17.71
N GLY A 40 18.26 -0.37 -18.05
CA GLY A 40 19.04 -0.67 -19.26
C GLY A 40 20.54 -0.49 -19.12
N THR A 41 21.02 -0.05 -17.94
CA THR A 41 22.46 0.19 -17.72
C THR A 41 23.10 -0.82 -16.75
N VAL A 42 22.30 -1.44 -15.87
CA VAL A 42 22.75 -2.39 -14.85
C VAL A 42 22.07 -3.74 -15.05
N PRO A 43 22.75 -4.74 -15.63
CA PRO A 43 22.11 -6.03 -15.96
C PRO A 43 21.45 -6.76 -14.78
N ALA A 44 22.04 -6.68 -13.57
CA ALA A 44 21.47 -7.30 -12.39
C ALA A 44 20.16 -6.62 -11.96
N PHE A 45 20.08 -5.28 -12.06
CA PHE A 45 18.88 -4.52 -11.81
C PHE A 45 17.79 -4.85 -12.83
N ASP A 46 18.15 -4.87 -14.14
CA ASP A 46 17.20 -5.16 -15.21
C ASP A 46 16.59 -6.57 -15.08
N LYS A 47 17.39 -7.55 -14.67
CA LYS A 47 16.92 -8.90 -14.38
C LYS A 47 15.89 -8.87 -13.24
N THR A 48 16.22 -8.25 -12.12
CA THR A 48 15.30 -8.15 -10.95
C THR A 48 14.04 -7.38 -11.31
N LEU A 49 14.16 -6.29 -12.08
CA LEU A 49 13.01 -5.53 -12.57
C LEU A 49 12.10 -6.40 -13.44
N SER A 50 12.68 -7.20 -14.34
CA SER A 50 11.92 -8.13 -15.18
C SER A 50 11.15 -9.16 -14.34
N GLU A 51 11.77 -9.70 -13.29
CA GLU A 51 11.11 -10.62 -12.36
C GLU A 51 9.94 -9.96 -11.61
N VAL A 52 10.13 -8.74 -11.11
CA VAL A 52 9.07 -7.95 -10.45
C VAL A 52 7.92 -7.66 -11.40
N LEU A 53 8.19 -7.23 -12.62
CA LEU A 53 7.16 -6.95 -13.63
C LEU A 53 6.40 -8.22 -14.01
N SER A 54 7.08 -9.35 -14.17
CA SER A 54 6.44 -10.64 -14.44
C SER A 54 5.52 -11.06 -13.30
N ALA A 55 5.93 -10.89 -12.05
CA ALA A 55 5.12 -11.19 -10.88
C ALA A 55 3.90 -10.25 -10.78
N ALA A 56 4.09 -8.96 -11.06
CA ALA A 56 3.00 -7.98 -11.08
C ALA A 56 2.00 -8.27 -12.19
N ASP A 57 2.44 -8.58 -13.41
CA ASP A 57 1.55 -8.96 -14.51
C ASP A 57 0.80 -10.28 -14.23
N ALA A 58 1.44 -11.24 -13.58
CA ALA A 58 0.76 -12.46 -13.12
C ALA A 58 -0.35 -12.15 -12.11
N ALA A 59 -0.11 -11.20 -11.19
CA ALA A 59 -1.11 -10.76 -10.24
C ALA A 59 -2.33 -10.12 -10.92
N LEU A 60 -2.12 -9.28 -11.95
CA LEU A 60 -3.21 -8.66 -12.72
C LEU A 60 -4.12 -9.69 -13.42
N ASN A 61 -3.57 -10.86 -13.76
CA ASN A 61 -4.32 -11.94 -14.42
C ASN A 61 -4.99 -12.90 -13.42
N SER A 62 -4.80 -12.70 -12.13
CA SER A 62 -5.39 -13.52 -11.07
C SER A 62 -6.58 -12.82 -10.44
N PRO A 63 -7.66 -13.54 -10.08
CA PRO A 63 -8.78 -12.93 -9.38
C PRO A 63 -8.36 -12.47 -7.99
N ILE A 64 -8.84 -11.31 -7.58
CA ILE A 64 -8.68 -10.84 -6.21
C ILE A 64 -9.52 -11.72 -5.28
N SER A 65 -8.89 -12.30 -4.27
CA SER A 65 -9.54 -13.15 -3.26
C SER A 65 -9.02 -12.77 -1.88
N VAL A 66 -9.92 -12.32 -1.02
CA VAL A 66 -9.63 -12.01 0.38
C VAL A 66 -10.48 -12.91 1.27
N PRO A 67 -10.00 -14.13 1.59
CA PRO A 67 -10.76 -15.06 2.41
C PRO A 67 -10.84 -14.57 3.86
N ILE A 68 -11.93 -14.96 4.55
CA ILE A 68 -12.05 -14.73 5.98
C ILE A 68 -11.03 -15.62 6.70
N PRO A 69 -10.24 -15.09 7.67
CA PRO A 69 -9.32 -15.90 8.43
C PRO A 69 -10.06 -17.02 9.18
N ALA A 70 -9.78 -18.24 8.82
CA ALA A 70 -10.42 -19.44 9.39
C ALA A 70 -9.43 -20.32 10.19
N ASP A 71 -8.15 -19.99 10.11
CA ASP A 71 -7.08 -20.74 10.75
C ASP A 71 -6.24 -19.83 11.68
N GLY A 72 -5.61 -20.46 12.66
CA GLY A 72 -4.82 -19.76 13.69
C GLY A 72 -3.44 -19.31 13.22
N GLY A 73 -3.26 -19.03 11.92
CA GLY A 73 -2.03 -18.43 11.41
C GLY A 73 -1.07 -19.39 10.68
N GLY A 74 -1.55 -20.46 10.08
CA GLY A 74 -0.67 -21.41 9.38
C GLY A 74 -1.31 -22.21 8.25
N GLY A 75 -2.53 -21.95 7.87
CA GLY A 75 -3.25 -22.72 6.85
C GLY A 75 -3.31 -22.03 5.47
N VAL A 76 -4.13 -22.59 4.59
CA VAL A 76 -4.31 -22.11 3.20
C VAL A 76 -4.75 -20.66 3.14
N VAL A 77 -5.60 -20.22 4.08
CA VAL A 77 -6.08 -18.83 4.17
C VAL A 77 -4.92 -17.89 4.49
N HIS A 78 -4.04 -18.25 5.40
CA HIS A 78 -2.85 -17.46 5.72
C HIS A 78 -1.92 -17.30 4.51
N GLU A 79 -1.68 -18.39 3.77
CA GLU A 79 -0.86 -18.34 2.56
C GLU A 79 -1.51 -17.47 1.46
N GLN A 80 -2.85 -17.46 1.35
CA GLN A 80 -3.54 -16.55 0.43
C GLN A 80 -3.31 -15.08 0.80
N HIS A 81 -3.35 -14.72 2.08
CA HIS A 81 -3.05 -13.34 2.50
C HIS A 81 -1.59 -12.96 2.22
N LYS A 82 -0.65 -13.86 2.45
CA LYS A 82 0.76 -13.62 2.08
C LYS A 82 0.91 -13.38 0.57
N SER A 83 0.25 -14.20 -0.25
CA SER A 83 0.23 -14.03 -1.69
C SER A 83 -0.34 -12.67 -2.10
N ASN A 84 -1.44 -12.24 -1.49
CA ASN A 84 -2.03 -10.92 -1.73
C ASN A 84 -1.05 -9.78 -1.39
N TYR A 85 -0.35 -9.87 -0.26
CA TYR A 85 0.64 -8.85 0.13
C TYR A 85 1.81 -8.78 -0.84
N TYR A 86 2.33 -9.93 -1.29
CA TYR A 86 3.37 -9.97 -2.32
C TYR A 86 2.88 -9.40 -3.65
N ALA A 87 1.65 -9.70 -4.07
CA ALA A 87 1.06 -9.14 -5.28
C ALA A 87 0.94 -7.61 -5.20
N MET A 88 0.44 -7.07 -4.08
CA MET A 88 0.39 -5.62 -3.86
C MET A 88 1.78 -5.00 -3.85
N PHE A 89 2.76 -5.65 -3.21
CA PHE A 89 4.15 -5.17 -3.19
C PHE A 89 4.75 -5.09 -4.60
N HIS A 90 4.65 -6.17 -5.40
CA HIS A 90 5.17 -6.18 -6.76
C HIS A 90 4.46 -5.15 -7.65
N CYS A 91 3.14 -5.03 -7.54
CA CYS A 91 2.38 -4.02 -8.28
C CYS A 91 2.76 -2.59 -7.83
N GLY A 92 2.97 -2.35 -6.54
CA GLY A 92 3.42 -1.06 -6.02
C GLY A 92 4.79 -0.66 -6.58
N VAL A 93 5.75 -1.57 -6.55
CA VAL A 93 7.10 -1.35 -7.14
C VAL A 93 7.00 -1.16 -8.66
N ALA A 94 6.24 -2.01 -9.36
CA ALA A 94 6.02 -1.89 -10.80
C ALA A 94 5.43 -0.52 -11.17
N TYR A 95 4.45 -0.03 -10.42
CA TYR A 95 3.89 1.31 -10.62
C TYR A 95 4.95 2.40 -10.44
N GLN A 96 5.73 2.33 -9.36
CA GLN A 96 6.77 3.33 -9.10
C GLN A 96 7.82 3.37 -10.22
N LEU A 97 8.22 2.23 -10.77
CA LEU A 97 9.27 2.16 -11.78
C LEU A 97 8.78 2.36 -13.23
N THR A 98 7.50 2.13 -13.51
CA THR A 98 6.93 2.26 -14.87
C THR A 98 5.98 3.44 -15.05
N GLY A 99 5.32 3.88 -13.98
CA GLY A 99 4.23 4.86 -14.03
C GLY A 99 2.91 4.28 -14.58
N ASP A 100 2.84 2.97 -14.90
CA ASP A 100 1.63 2.36 -15.46
C ASP A 100 0.55 2.19 -14.39
N LYS A 101 -0.53 2.92 -14.56
CA LYS A 101 -1.66 3.00 -13.61
C LYS A 101 -2.40 1.68 -13.40
N LYS A 102 -2.25 0.69 -14.29
CA LYS A 102 -2.87 -0.64 -14.11
C LYS A 102 -2.43 -1.29 -12.80
N TYR A 103 -1.15 -1.13 -12.43
CA TYR A 103 -0.61 -1.68 -11.19
C TYR A 103 -1.15 -0.95 -9.95
N ALA A 104 -1.23 0.39 -9.99
CA ALA A 104 -1.83 1.16 -8.91
C ALA A 104 -3.32 0.82 -8.72
N ARG A 105 -4.05 0.61 -9.83
CA ARG A 105 -5.45 0.18 -9.79
C ARG A 105 -5.61 -1.16 -9.09
N TYR A 106 -4.78 -2.15 -9.44
CA TYR A 106 -4.81 -3.47 -8.77
C TYR A 106 -4.62 -3.36 -7.26
N VAL A 107 -3.66 -2.52 -6.81
CA VAL A 107 -3.43 -2.30 -5.37
C VAL A 107 -4.66 -1.68 -4.71
N ALA A 108 -5.29 -0.68 -5.35
CA ALA A 108 -6.50 -0.05 -4.85
C ALA A 108 -7.66 -1.06 -4.73
N ASP A 109 -7.91 -1.84 -5.80
CA ASP A 109 -8.97 -2.85 -5.82
C ASP A 109 -8.74 -3.94 -4.74
N MET A 110 -7.49 -4.33 -4.50
CA MET A 110 -7.14 -5.26 -3.42
C MET A 110 -7.41 -4.66 -2.03
N LEU A 111 -7.06 -3.40 -1.80
CA LEU A 111 -7.33 -2.71 -0.54
C LEU A 111 -8.83 -2.54 -0.29
N GLU A 112 -9.61 -2.22 -1.32
CA GLU A 112 -11.08 -2.17 -1.24
C GLU A 112 -11.66 -3.55 -0.90
N ALA A 113 -11.13 -4.62 -1.46
CA ALA A 113 -11.55 -5.99 -1.12
C ALA A 113 -11.22 -6.34 0.33
N TYR A 114 -10.08 -5.90 0.87
CA TYR A 114 -9.74 -6.04 2.28
C TYR A 114 -10.68 -5.23 3.17
N GLU A 115 -10.98 -3.97 2.83
CA GLU A 115 -11.93 -3.13 3.55
C GLU A 115 -13.30 -3.81 3.62
N GLY A 116 -13.81 -4.31 2.51
CA GLY A 116 -15.09 -5.04 2.46
C GLY A 116 -15.12 -6.33 3.31
N SER A 117 -13.95 -6.91 3.63
CA SER A 117 -13.84 -8.12 4.45
C SER A 117 -13.78 -7.84 5.96
N ILE A 118 -13.44 -6.62 6.40
CA ILE A 118 -13.25 -6.26 7.82
C ILE A 118 -14.46 -6.60 8.70
N PRO A 119 -15.73 -6.35 8.32
CA PRO A 119 -16.89 -6.70 9.14
C PRO A 119 -16.94 -8.20 9.50
N HIS A 120 -16.44 -9.06 8.62
CA HIS A 120 -16.37 -10.49 8.85
C HIS A 120 -15.23 -10.88 9.80
N TRP A 121 -14.12 -10.13 9.78
CA TRP A 121 -12.97 -10.38 10.67
C TRP A 121 -13.28 -10.01 12.11
N VAL A 122 -14.02 -8.92 12.32
CA VAL A 122 -14.41 -8.45 13.66
C VAL A 122 -15.44 -9.37 14.32
N SER A 123 -16.24 -10.09 13.55
CA SER A 123 -17.22 -11.04 14.07
C SER A 123 -16.65 -12.40 14.46
N ILE A 124 -15.41 -12.70 14.15
CA ILE A 124 -14.72 -13.90 14.63
C ILE A 124 -14.35 -13.66 16.10
N PRO A 125 -14.81 -14.47 17.05
CA PRO A 125 -14.49 -14.28 18.46
C PRO A 125 -13.05 -14.74 18.75
N TYR A 126 -12.07 -14.07 18.15
CA TYR A 126 -10.69 -14.20 18.60
C TYR A 126 -10.55 -13.42 19.90
N HIS A 127 -10.59 -14.13 21.01
CA HIS A 127 -10.09 -13.65 22.27
C HIS A 127 -8.58 -13.47 22.11
N PHE A 128 -8.15 -12.29 21.65
CA PHE A 128 -6.78 -11.85 21.83
C PHE A 128 -6.62 -11.52 23.32
N PRO A 129 -5.88 -12.32 24.11
CA PRO A 129 -5.75 -12.04 25.54
C PRO A 129 -4.94 -10.79 25.88
N LEU A 130 -4.44 -10.06 24.88
CA LEU A 130 -3.61 -8.87 25.05
C LEU A 130 -4.40 -7.55 25.04
N PHE A 131 -5.69 -7.53 24.65
CA PHE A 131 -6.52 -6.32 24.68
C PHE A 131 -7.94 -6.64 25.15
N PRO A 132 -8.16 -6.95 26.43
CA PRO A 132 -9.48 -7.36 26.90
C PRO A 132 -10.55 -6.28 26.83
N ASP A 133 -10.23 -5.00 26.72
CA ASP A 133 -11.21 -3.93 26.91
C ASP A 133 -11.23 -2.80 25.87
N ALA A 134 -10.43 -2.86 24.82
CA ALA A 134 -10.30 -1.74 23.87
C ALA A 134 -11.47 -1.60 22.88
N CYS A 135 -12.32 -2.61 22.71
CA CYS A 135 -13.42 -2.61 21.72
C CYS A 135 -14.82 -2.78 22.30
N SER A 136 -15.00 -2.80 23.61
CA SER A 136 -16.34 -2.80 24.21
C SER A 136 -16.89 -1.39 24.41
N GLY A 137 -16.99 -0.65 23.31
CA GLY A 137 -17.77 0.58 23.27
C GLY A 137 -19.26 0.25 23.38
N LYS A 138 -19.76 0.13 24.60
CA LYS A 138 -21.20 0.24 24.84
C LYS A 138 -21.64 1.65 24.50
N ARG A 139 -22.42 1.79 23.44
CA ARG A 139 -23.33 2.93 23.24
C ARG A 139 -24.63 2.65 23.95
#